data_524ee8f422c0c4d506596c179a2cbd51
#
_entry.id   524ee8f422c0c4d506596c179a2cbd51
#
_cell.length_a   1.000
_cell.length_b   1.000
_cell.length_c   1.000
_cell.angle_alpha   90.00
_cell.angle_beta   90.00
_cell.angle_gamma   90.00
#
_symmetry.space_group_name_H-M   'P 1'
#
loop_
_entity.id
_entity.type
_entity.pdbx_description
1 polymer ?
#
loop_
_entity_poly.entity_id
_entity_poly.type
_entity_poly.pdbx_seq_one_letter_code
_entity_poly.pdbx_strand_id
1 'polypeptide(L)'
;MGVGTPESLTRLLVWNYALAHERTLKLVGDLTDEQFATPLHPSVHSIGWQLWHIARWDDRFAEILLENLPALAREHGGARQVWKGESIGERWGFPVGSLGLRDTGTDMTDEDADQLRLPAKSEVVDYARRAFAFADKVTGSLTDELILMESPRDPDHESVGQNVMYWIDHVNRHLGMMEAMKGQLGLTGSAT
;
A
#
# COMPACT_ATOMS: atom_id res chain seq x y z
N MET A 1 -0.35 20.81 -10.30
CA MET A 1 -1.30 21.58 -9.44
C MET A 1 -0.46 22.24 -8.36
N GLY A 2 -0.52 23.58 -8.21
CA GLY A 2 0.18 24.27 -7.12
C GLY A 2 -0.44 23.87 -5.79
N VAL A 3 0.32 23.17 -4.98
CA VAL A 3 -0.09 22.80 -3.63
C VAL A 3 0.03 24.06 -2.78
N GLY A 4 -1.10 24.68 -2.44
CA GLY A 4 -1.15 25.74 -1.44
C GLY A 4 -0.59 25.21 -0.11
N THR A 5 -0.19 26.13 0.77
CA THR A 5 0.26 25.76 2.12
C THR A 5 -0.83 24.91 2.80
N PRO A 6 -0.48 23.75 3.37
CA PRO A 6 -1.45 22.91 4.06
C PRO A 6 -2.11 23.69 5.20
N GLU A 7 -3.44 23.71 5.23
CA GLU A 7 -4.22 24.45 6.24
C GLU A 7 -4.37 23.68 7.55
N SER A 8 -3.94 22.38 7.60
CA SER A 8 -4.05 21.52 8.77
C SER A 8 -3.01 20.41 8.77
N LEU A 9 -2.80 19.78 9.94
CA LEU A 9 -1.93 18.60 10.09
C LEU A 9 -2.42 17.43 9.23
N THR A 10 -3.72 17.19 9.22
CA THR A 10 -4.36 16.15 8.42
C THR A 10 -4.05 16.34 6.94
N ARG A 11 -4.20 17.55 6.43
CA ARG A 11 -3.90 17.87 5.01
C ARG A 11 -2.46 17.58 4.65
N LEU A 12 -1.52 17.84 5.56
CA LEU A 12 -0.10 17.55 5.34
C LEU A 12 0.15 16.04 5.28
N LEU A 13 -0.42 15.27 6.20
CA LEU A 13 -0.29 13.81 6.22
C LEU A 13 -0.89 13.17 4.98
N VAL A 14 -2.12 13.53 4.64
CA VAL A 14 -2.84 13.00 3.46
C VAL A 14 -2.09 13.32 2.17
N TRP A 15 -1.59 14.53 2.03
CA TRP A 15 -0.78 14.91 0.87
C TRP A 15 0.49 14.06 0.76
N ASN A 16 1.21 13.83 1.87
CA ASN A 16 2.42 13.03 1.87
C ASN A 16 2.14 11.56 1.52
N TYR A 17 1.03 11.02 2.01
CA TYR A 17 0.61 9.65 1.70
C TYR A 17 0.28 9.48 0.21
N ALA A 18 -0.58 10.35 -0.31
CA ALA A 18 -0.93 10.35 -1.74
C ALA A 18 0.29 10.55 -2.65
N LEU A 19 1.26 11.38 -2.24
CA LEU A 19 2.51 11.56 -2.97
C LEU A 19 3.36 10.28 -3.01
N ALA A 20 3.41 9.52 -1.91
CA ALA A 20 4.10 8.23 -1.88
C ALA A 20 3.45 7.22 -2.84
N HIS A 21 2.12 7.17 -2.89
CA HIS A 21 1.37 6.34 -3.85
C HIS A 21 1.61 6.73 -5.31
N GLU A 22 1.57 8.03 -5.60
CA GLU A 22 1.85 8.55 -6.95
C GLU A 22 3.25 8.15 -7.42
N ARG A 23 4.26 8.35 -6.56
CA ARG A 23 5.65 7.97 -6.85
C ARG A 23 5.81 6.48 -7.07
N THR A 24 5.15 5.66 -6.25
CA THR A 24 5.18 4.20 -6.37
C THR A 24 4.61 3.75 -7.73
N LEU A 25 3.47 4.28 -8.13
CA LEU A 25 2.86 3.96 -9.42
C LEU A 25 3.68 4.49 -10.60
N LYS A 26 4.27 5.68 -10.48
CA LYS A 26 5.15 6.27 -11.50
C LYS A 26 6.40 5.42 -11.69
N LEU A 27 7.01 4.94 -10.59
CA LEU A 27 8.23 4.14 -10.63
C LEU A 27 8.10 2.90 -11.50
N VAL A 28 6.96 2.21 -11.42
CA VAL A 28 6.74 0.97 -12.16
C VAL A 28 6.22 1.17 -13.58
N GLY A 29 5.90 2.40 -13.95
CA GLY A 29 5.20 2.72 -15.19
C GLY A 29 5.91 2.25 -16.46
N ASP A 30 7.22 2.43 -16.53
CA ASP A 30 8.09 2.14 -17.70
C ASP A 30 8.76 0.76 -17.65
N LEU A 31 8.55 -0.05 -16.60
CA LEU A 31 9.08 -1.42 -16.55
C LEU A 31 8.37 -2.32 -17.55
N THR A 32 9.11 -3.25 -18.14
CA THR A 32 8.50 -4.39 -18.86
C THR A 32 7.89 -5.38 -17.87
N ASP A 33 7.04 -6.29 -18.34
CA ASP A 33 6.47 -7.36 -17.52
C ASP A 33 7.57 -8.25 -16.91
N GLU A 34 8.63 -8.54 -17.69
CA GLU A 34 9.78 -9.32 -17.24
C GLU A 34 10.54 -8.59 -16.11
N GLN A 35 10.89 -7.32 -16.30
CA GLN A 35 11.57 -6.51 -15.29
C GLN A 35 10.75 -6.36 -14.00
N PHE A 36 9.43 -6.29 -14.14
CA PHE A 36 8.50 -6.19 -13.03
C PHE A 36 8.39 -7.48 -12.22
N ALA A 37 8.35 -8.63 -12.89
CA ALA A 37 8.09 -9.92 -12.26
C ALA A 37 9.36 -10.67 -11.82
N THR A 38 10.54 -10.32 -12.34
CA THR A 38 11.78 -11.07 -12.09
C THR A 38 12.51 -10.54 -10.85
N PRO A 39 12.76 -11.37 -9.83
CA PRO A 39 13.65 -11.02 -8.74
C PRO A 39 15.08 -10.78 -9.23
N LEU A 40 15.75 -9.75 -8.72
CA LEU A 40 17.15 -9.45 -9.06
C LEU A 40 18.16 -10.36 -8.36
N HIS A 41 17.76 -10.97 -7.27
CA HIS A 41 18.57 -11.91 -6.47
C HIS A 41 17.63 -12.87 -5.72
N PRO A 42 18.02 -14.13 -5.46
CA PRO A 42 17.18 -15.10 -4.74
C PRO A 42 16.69 -14.65 -3.36
N SER A 43 17.37 -13.71 -2.72
CA SER A 43 16.98 -13.17 -1.40
C SER A 43 16.24 -11.84 -1.48
N VAL A 44 15.73 -11.47 -2.66
CA VAL A 44 15.02 -10.18 -2.87
C VAL A 44 13.78 -10.42 -3.71
N HIS A 45 12.63 -10.08 -3.18
CA HIS A 45 11.38 -10.18 -3.93
C HIS A 45 11.36 -9.21 -5.12
N SER A 46 10.65 -9.59 -6.19
CA SER A 46 10.51 -8.75 -7.39
C SER A 46 9.85 -7.40 -7.09
N ILE A 47 10.03 -6.43 -7.99
CA ILE A 47 9.34 -5.13 -7.91
C ILE A 47 7.83 -5.34 -7.91
N GLY A 48 7.33 -6.30 -8.68
CA GLY A 48 5.91 -6.64 -8.71
C GLY A 48 5.38 -7.16 -7.38
N TRP A 49 6.15 -8.02 -6.72
CA TRP A 49 5.81 -8.50 -5.37
C TRP A 49 5.78 -7.34 -4.36
N GLN A 50 6.78 -6.45 -4.42
CA GLN A 50 6.84 -5.26 -3.56
C GLN A 50 5.59 -4.39 -3.75
N LEU A 51 5.19 -4.12 -4.99
CA LEU A 51 4.00 -3.33 -5.29
C LEU A 51 2.71 -4.00 -4.78
N TRP A 52 2.58 -5.32 -5.01
CA TRP A 52 1.45 -6.08 -4.48
C TRP A 52 1.39 -6.00 -2.96
N HIS A 53 2.52 -6.23 -2.28
CA HIS A 53 2.63 -6.19 -0.83
C HIS A 53 2.22 -4.83 -0.24
N ILE A 54 2.73 -3.73 -0.80
CA ILE A 54 2.33 -2.38 -0.38
C ILE A 54 0.82 -2.20 -0.55
N ALA A 55 0.30 -2.50 -1.74
CA ALA A 55 -1.12 -2.34 -2.04
C ALA A 55 -2.02 -3.18 -1.11
N ARG A 56 -1.58 -4.40 -0.76
CA ARG A 56 -2.28 -5.23 0.22
C ARG A 56 -2.34 -4.60 1.60
N TRP A 57 -1.22 -4.03 2.04
CA TRP A 57 -1.18 -3.35 3.34
C TRP A 57 -2.03 -2.09 3.35
N ASP A 58 -1.96 -1.25 2.33
CA ASP A 58 -2.75 -0.03 2.28
C ASP A 58 -4.25 -0.31 2.23
N ASP A 59 -4.65 -1.32 1.47
CA ASP A 59 -6.03 -1.80 1.44
C ASP A 59 -6.49 -2.32 2.82
N ARG A 60 -5.60 -3.03 3.55
CA ARG A 60 -5.87 -3.50 4.91
C ARG A 60 -5.85 -2.36 5.94
N PHE A 61 -4.95 -1.41 5.81
CA PHE A 61 -4.89 -0.24 6.70
C PHE A 61 -6.16 0.61 6.59
N ALA A 62 -6.67 0.82 5.38
CA ALA A 62 -7.94 1.51 5.18
C ALA A 62 -9.09 0.78 5.90
N GLU A 63 -9.14 -0.56 5.82
CA GLU A 63 -10.13 -1.35 6.55
C GLU A 63 -9.96 -1.21 8.07
N ILE A 64 -8.72 -1.30 8.60
CA ILE A 64 -8.42 -1.15 10.04
C ILE A 64 -8.86 0.24 10.54
N LEU A 65 -8.57 1.28 9.77
CA LEU A 65 -8.96 2.64 10.13
C LEU A 65 -10.48 2.76 10.24
N LEU A 66 -11.21 2.17 9.29
CA LEU A 66 -12.67 2.14 9.31
C LEU A 66 -13.23 1.26 10.45
N GLU A 67 -12.59 0.14 10.79
CA GLU A 67 -12.95 -0.69 11.95
C GLU A 67 -12.80 0.08 13.27
N ASN A 68 -11.78 0.94 13.35
CA ASN A 68 -11.48 1.74 14.54
C ASN A 68 -12.34 3.00 14.63
N LEU A 69 -12.86 3.51 13.52
CA LEU A 69 -13.64 4.75 13.43
C LEU A 69 -15.05 4.48 12.84
N PRO A 70 -16.01 3.96 13.63
CA PRO A 70 -17.32 3.55 13.11
C PRO A 70 -18.15 4.68 12.47
N ALA A 71 -17.92 5.93 12.88
CA ALA A 71 -18.56 7.07 12.22
C ALA A 71 -18.06 7.22 10.79
N LEU A 72 -16.74 7.18 10.61
CA LEU A 72 -16.10 7.23 9.29
C LEU A 72 -16.49 6.02 8.43
N ALA A 73 -16.56 4.82 9.03
CA ALA A 73 -17.00 3.61 8.34
C ALA A 73 -18.38 3.77 7.69
N ARG A 74 -19.32 4.41 8.37
CA ARG A 74 -20.68 4.66 7.81
C ARG A 74 -20.63 5.53 6.56
N GLU A 75 -19.75 6.52 6.52
CA GLU A 75 -19.58 7.42 5.36
C GLU A 75 -18.96 6.70 4.15
N HIS A 76 -18.17 5.65 4.40
CA HIS A 76 -17.50 4.85 3.37
C HIS A 76 -18.21 3.54 3.02
N GLY A 77 -19.41 3.31 3.55
CA GLY A 77 -20.19 2.09 3.27
C GLY A 77 -19.71 0.84 4.03
N GLY A 78 -19.06 1.03 5.16
CA GLY A 78 -18.53 0.00 6.03
C GLY A 78 -17.02 -0.22 5.91
N ALA A 79 -16.46 -0.93 6.88
CA ALA A 79 -15.07 -1.39 6.83
C ALA A 79 -14.95 -2.51 5.76
N ARG A 80 -14.05 -2.34 4.81
CA ARG A 80 -13.90 -3.25 3.67
C ARG A 80 -12.51 -3.14 3.05
N GLN A 81 -12.19 -4.11 2.23
CA GLN A 81 -11.02 -4.11 1.34
C GLN A 81 -11.46 -4.26 -0.11
N VAL A 82 -10.72 -3.65 -1.02
CA VAL A 82 -10.84 -3.90 -2.47
C VAL A 82 -10.49 -5.36 -2.78
N TRP A 83 -9.42 -5.88 -2.17
CA TRP A 83 -8.96 -7.27 -2.31
C TRP A 83 -10.05 -8.30 -2.07
N LYS A 84 -10.70 -8.22 -0.91
CA LYS A 84 -11.76 -9.15 -0.52
C LYS A 84 -13.07 -8.91 -1.29
N GLY A 85 -13.45 -7.64 -1.42
CA GLY A 85 -14.73 -7.27 -2.04
C GLY A 85 -14.82 -7.67 -3.51
N GLU A 86 -13.69 -7.80 -4.19
CA GLU A 86 -13.61 -8.18 -5.59
C GLU A 86 -13.01 -9.58 -5.82
N SER A 87 -12.77 -10.34 -4.76
CA SER A 87 -12.15 -11.68 -4.81
C SER A 87 -10.89 -11.72 -5.68
N ILE A 88 -10.00 -10.71 -5.50
CA ILE A 88 -8.83 -10.54 -6.36
C ILE A 88 -7.86 -11.70 -6.21
N GLY A 89 -7.60 -12.14 -4.98
CA GLY A 89 -6.70 -13.26 -4.71
C GLY A 89 -7.15 -14.54 -5.39
N GLU A 90 -8.42 -14.85 -5.29
CA GLU A 90 -9.02 -16.02 -5.94
C GLU A 90 -8.93 -15.93 -7.46
N ARG A 91 -9.20 -14.75 -8.03
CA ARG A 91 -9.08 -14.53 -9.49
C ARG A 91 -7.64 -14.69 -9.98
N TRP A 92 -6.67 -14.34 -9.15
CA TRP A 92 -5.24 -14.51 -9.46
C TRP A 92 -4.73 -15.92 -9.16
N GLY A 93 -5.57 -16.80 -8.60
CA GLY A 93 -5.18 -18.15 -8.22
C GLY A 93 -4.25 -18.20 -7.01
N PHE A 94 -4.26 -17.17 -6.18
CA PHE A 94 -3.46 -17.12 -4.97
C PHE A 94 -4.06 -17.99 -3.87
N PRO A 95 -3.22 -18.60 -2.99
CA PRO A 95 -3.68 -19.38 -1.86
C PRO A 95 -4.17 -18.46 -0.73
N VAL A 96 -5.33 -17.81 -0.96
CA VAL A 96 -5.93 -16.87 0.01
C VAL A 96 -6.10 -17.54 1.38
N GLY A 97 -5.73 -16.83 2.44
CA GLY A 97 -5.66 -17.37 3.81
C GLY A 97 -4.30 -17.96 4.17
N SER A 98 -3.37 -18.06 3.19
CA SER A 98 -2.00 -18.56 3.39
C SER A 98 -0.93 -17.61 2.83
N LEU A 99 -1.28 -16.34 2.63
CA LEU A 99 -0.37 -15.33 2.09
C LEU A 99 0.32 -14.53 3.21
N GLY A 100 0.75 -15.19 4.27
CA GLY A 100 1.36 -14.57 5.43
C GLY A 100 0.37 -13.78 6.30
N LEU A 101 0.88 -12.86 7.10
CA LEU A 101 0.05 -12.08 8.02
C LEU A 101 -1.06 -11.32 7.25
N ARG A 102 -2.32 -11.68 7.54
CA ARG A 102 -3.50 -11.02 6.96
C ARG A 102 -3.54 -11.01 5.42
N ASP A 103 -2.94 -11.99 4.80
CA ASP A 103 -2.80 -12.09 3.34
C ASP A 103 -2.11 -10.88 2.69
N THR A 104 -1.05 -10.40 3.33
CA THR A 104 -0.28 -9.24 2.84
C THR A 104 1.12 -9.59 2.32
N GLY A 105 1.53 -10.82 2.47
CA GLY A 105 2.90 -11.24 2.17
C GLY A 105 3.87 -11.14 3.36
N THR A 106 3.50 -10.46 4.44
CA THR A 106 4.32 -10.38 5.65
C THR A 106 4.43 -11.76 6.30
N ASP A 107 5.61 -12.11 6.77
CA ASP A 107 5.92 -13.41 7.39
C ASP A 107 5.76 -14.63 6.45
N MET A 108 5.64 -14.41 5.13
CA MET A 108 5.83 -15.50 4.18
C MET A 108 7.30 -15.94 4.18
N THR A 109 7.54 -17.24 3.98
CA THR A 109 8.89 -17.69 3.67
C THR A 109 9.32 -17.21 2.29
N ASP A 110 10.63 -17.05 2.06
CA ASP A 110 11.14 -16.67 0.74
C ASP A 110 10.69 -17.69 -0.32
N GLU A 111 10.65 -18.99 0.04
CA GLU A 111 10.19 -20.07 -0.84
C GLU A 111 8.71 -19.89 -1.25
N ASP A 112 7.83 -19.62 -0.30
CA ASP A 112 6.40 -19.40 -0.58
C ASP A 112 6.19 -18.12 -1.40
N ALA A 113 6.92 -17.06 -1.09
CA ALA A 113 6.85 -15.80 -1.83
C ALA A 113 7.33 -15.95 -3.29
N ASP A 114 8.39 -16.74 -3.52
CA ASP A 114 8.93 -17.01 -4.86
C ASP A 114 8.00 -17.91 -5.69
N GLN A 115 7.16 -18.71 -5.03
CA GLN A 115 6.16 -19.54 -5.70
C GLN A 115 4.92 -18.76 -6.15
N LEU A 116 4.69 -17.55 -5.60
CA LEU A 116 3.58 -16.72 -6.04
C LEU A 116 3.77 -16.28 -7.49
N ARG A 117 2.85 -16.70 -8.34
CA ARG A 117 2.81 -16.28 -9.75
C ARG A 117 1.94 -15.04 -9.87
N LEU A 118 2.58 -13.88 -9.83
CA LEU A 118 1.87 -12.62 -10.09
C LEU A 118 1.22 -12.65 -11.48
N PRO A 119 0.02 -12.09 -11.64
CA PRO A 119 -0.59 -11.90 -12.95
C PRO A 119 0.20 -10.86 -13.76
N ALA A 120 -0.28 -10.51 -14.95
CA ALA A 120 0.33 -9.46 -15.76
C ALA A 120 0.51 -8.16 -14.95
N LYS A 121 1.60 -7.43 -15.21
CA LYS A 121 1.90 -6.14 -14.55
C LYS A 121 0.69 -5.21 -14.52
N SER A 122 -0.07 -5.14 -15.63
CA SER A 122 -1.25 -4.29 -15.73
C SER A 122 -2.32 -4.60 -14.67
N GLU A 123 -2.50 -5.87 -14.31
CA GLU A 123 -3.47 -6.29 -13.30
C GLU A 123 -3.01 -5.92 -11.87
N VAL A 124 -1.72 -6.12 -11.59
CA VAL A 124 -1.14 -5.75 -10.28
C VAL A 124 -1.19 -4.23 -10.10
N VAL A 125 -0.82 -3.46 -11.13
CA VAL A 125 -0.87 -1.99 -11.12
C VAL A 125 -2.30 -1.48 -11.00
N ASP A 126 -3.28 -2.11 -11.66
CA ASP A 126 -4.69 -1.74 -11.54
C ASP A 126 -5.20 -1.97 -10.11
N TYR A 127 -4.89 -3.12 -9.52
CA TYR A 127 -5.22 -3.38 -8.12
C TYR A 127 -4.56 -2.34 -7.19
N ALA A 128 -3.26 -2.10 -7.34
CA ALA A 128 -2.54 -1.12 -6.52
C ALA A 128 -3.16 0.28 -6.62
N ARG A 129 -3.50 0.73 -7.83
CA ARG A 129 -4.16 2.02 -8.04
C ARG A 129 -5.49 2.13 -7.29
N ARG A 130 -6.30 1.07 -7.29
CA ARG A 130 -7.60 1.07 -6.59
C ARG A 130 -7.45 0.98 -5.08
N ALA A 131 -6.51 0.18 -4.58
CA ALA A 131 -6.19 0.09 -3.16
C ALA A 131 -5.67 1.44 -2.61
N PHE A 132 -4.72 2.06 -3.31
CA PHE A 132 -4.20 3.38 -2.95
C PHE A 132 -5.28 4.46 -3.00
N ALA A 133 -6.08 4.50 -4.06
CA ALA A 133 -7.19 5.47 -4.15
C ALA A 133 -8.21 5.28 -3.02
N PHE A 134 -8.45 4.06 -2.58
CA PHE A 134 -9.32 3.78 -1.44
C PHE A 134 -8.68 4.23 -0.12
N ALA A 135 -7.40 3.93 0.10
CA ALA A 135 -6.66 4.38 1.28
C ALA A 135 -6.59 5.91 1.35
N ASP A 136 -6.26 6.58 0.24
CA ASP A 136 -6.24 8.04 0.13
C ASP A 136 -7.62 8.66 0.41
N LYS A 137 -8.69 8.04 -0.08
CA LYS A 137 -10.06 8.50 0.18
C LYS A 137 -10.43 8.40 1.66
N VAL A 138 -10.09 7.28 2.30
CA VAL A 138 -10.40 7.06 3.72
C VAL A 138 -9.59 8.01 4.60
N THR A 139 -8.27 8.12 4.38
CA THR A 139 -7.41 9.04 5.14
C THR A 139 -7.77 10.51 4.87
N GLY A 140 -8.19 10.83 3.64
CA GLY A 140 -8.65 12.17 3.26
C GLY A 140 -9.92 12.65 3.98
N SER A 141 -10.65 11.74 4.61
CA SER A 141 -11.84 12.05 5.41
C SER A 141 -11.53 12.27 6.91
N LEU A 142 -10.25 12.09 7.31
CA LEU A 142 -9.83 12.40 8.67
C LEU A 142 -9.85 13.92 8.94
N THR A 143 -10.02 14.27 10.21
CA THR A 143 -9.90 15.64 10.72
C THR A 143 -8.70 15.75 11.67
N ASP A 144 -8.26 16.96 11.98
CA ASP A 144 -7.17 17.17 12.97
C ASP A 144 -7.52 16.60 14.33
N GLU A 145 -8.80 16.61 14.71
CA GLU A 145 -9.28 15.98 15.95
C GLU A 145 -9.10 14.46 15.90
N LEU A 146 -9.47 13.82 14.80
CA LEU A 146 -9.36 12.37 14.64
C LEU A 146 -7.89 11.90 14.60
N ILE A 147 -6.99 12.62 13.92
CA ILE A 147 -5.58 12.20 13.85
C ILE A 147 -4.85 12.36 15.19
N LEU A 148 -5.29 13.27 16.06
CA LEU A 148 -4.72 13.46 17.38
C LEU A 148 -5.35 12.54 18.44
N MET A 149 -6.45 11.88 18.10
CA MET A 149 -7.12 10.94 18.99
C MET A 149 -6.30 9.65 19.13
N GLU A 150 -6.29 9.07 20.34
CA GLU A 150 -5.76 7.72 20.54
C GLU A 150 -6.50 6.73 19.64
N SER A 151 -5.74 5.89 18.94
CA SER A 151 -6.31 4.92 18.02
C SER A 151 -7.03 3.82 18.82
N PRO A 152 -8.34 3.65 18.64
CA PRO A 152 -9.06 2.57 19.33
C PRO A 152 -8.45 1.21 18.98
N ARG A 153 -8.26 0.36 20.01
CA ARG A 153 -7.65 -0.97 19.91
C ARG A 153 -6.16 -1.00 19.55
N ASP A 154 -5.48 0.13 19.62
CA ASP A 154 -4.03 0.15 19.50
C ASP A 154 -3.41 -0.30 20.83
N PRO A 155 -2.61 -1.36 20.88
CA PRO A 155 -2.03 -1.87 22.13
C PRO A 155 -0.97 -0.94 22.71
N ASP A 156 -0.38 -0.08 21.87
CA ASP A 156 0.68 0.86 22.25
C ASP A 156 0.14 2.26 22.57
N HIS A 157 -1.20 2.43 22.55
CA HIS A 157 -1.89 3.70 22.81
C HIS A 157 -1.47 4.85 21.89
N GLU A 158 -1.08 4.53 20.66
CA GLU A 158 -0.68 5.52 19.67
C GLU A 158 -1.90 6.25 19.09
N SER A 159 -1.66 7.45 18.59
CA SER A 159 -2.72 8.20 17.91
C SER A 159 -3.00 7.66 16.50
N VAL A 160 -4.19 7.94 16.00
CA VAL A 160 -4.55 7.65 14.60
C VAL A 160 -3.51 8.24 13.63
N GLY A 161 -3.01 9.45 13.92
CA GLY A 161 -1.98 10.09 13.09
C GLY A 161 -0.65 9.36 13.11
N GLN A 162 -0.22 8.82 14.26
CA GLN A 162 0.98 7.99 14.34
C GLN A 162 0.83 6.72 13.48
N ASN A 163 -0.32 6.07 13.55
CA ASN A 163 -0.59 4.92 12.69
C ASN A 163 -0.49 5.29 11.20
N VAL A 164 -1.10 6.42 10.78
CA VAL A 164 -0.97 6.90 9.39
C VAL A 164 0.49 7.17 9.01
N MET A 165 1.29 7.73 9.92
CA MET A 165 2.74 7.95 9.67
C MET A 165 3.49 6.65 9.46
N TYR A 166 3.20 5.58 10.20
CA TYR A 166 3.79 4.25 9.95
C TYR A 166 3.43 3.69 8.59
N TRP A 167 2.21 3.91 8.12
CA TRP A 167 1.80 3.49 6.78
C TRP A 167 2.56 4.25 5.70
N ILE A 168 2.74 5.57 5.86
CA ILE A 168 3.56 6.39 4.98
C ILE A 168 5.01 5.90 4.98
N ASP A 169 5.58 5.62 6.14
CA ASP A 169 6.95 5.06 6.26
C ASP A 169 7.06 3.72 5.55
N HIS A 170 6.10 2.82 5.74
CA HIS A 170 6.06 1.52 5.07
C HIS A 170 6.12 1.65 3.54
N VAL A 171 5.28 2.51 2.96
CA VAL A 171 5.29 2.77 1.50
C VAL A 171 6.64 3.34 1.06
N ASN A 172 7.17 4.33 1.76
CA ASN A 172 8.43 4.98 1.38
C ASN A 172 9.64 4.04 1.49
N ARG A 173 9.67 3.15 2.48
CA ARG A 173 10.74 2.14 2.61
C ARG A 173 10.74 1.18 1.42
N HIS A 174 9.59 0.67 1.02
CA HIS A 174 9.46 -0.19 -0.16
C HIS A 174 9.72 0.57 -1.46
N LEU A 175 9.28 1.83 -1.56
CA LEU A 175 9.59 2.69 -2.70
C LEU A 175 11.11 2.83 -2.89
N GLY A 176 11.85 3.11 -1.81
CA GLY A 176 13.31 3.17 -1.87
C GLY A 176 13.98 1.87 -2.28
N MET A 177 13.45 0.71 -1.82
CA MET A 177 13.92 -0.60 -2.29
C MET A 177 13.67 -0.78 -3.79
N MET A 178 12.47 -0.46 -4.28
CA MET A 178 12.13 -0.57 -5.70
C MET A 178 12.95 0.41 -6.57
N GLU A 179 13.23 1.61 -6.08
CA GLU A 179 14.13 2.57 -6.75
C GLU A 179 15.53 2.00 -6.93
N ALA A 180 16.09 1.41 -5.87
CA ALA A 180 17.40 0.75 -5.92
C ALA A 180 17.40 -0.44 -6.91
N MET A 181 16.37 -1.27 -6.87
CA MET A 181 16.22 -2.41 -7.80
C MET A 181 16.14 -1.94 -9.25
N LYS A 182 15.34 -0.91 -9.53
CA LYS A 182 15.21 -0.34 -10.87
C LYS A 182 16.54 0.23 -11.37
N GLY A 183 17.31 0.89 -10.49
CA GLY A 183 18.67 1.34 -10.80
C GLY A 183 19.62 0.20 -11.18
N GLN A 184 19.51 -0.96 -10.52
CA GLN A 184 20.31 -2.16 -10.88
C GLN A 184 19.93 -2.75 -12.23
N LEU A 185 18.71 -2.52 -12.72
CA LEU A 185 18.29 -2.87 -14.07
C LEU A 185 18.84 -1.91 -15.15
N GLY A 186 19.65 -0.91 -14.76
CA GLY A 186 20.19 0.09 -15.69
C GLY A 186 19.18 1.17 -16.10
N LEU A 187 18.06 1.26 -15.42
CA LEU A 187 17.02 2.26 -15.64
C LEU A 187 17.17 3.44 -14.67
N THR A 188 16.44 4.54 -14.94
CA THR A 188 16.34 5.63 -13.95
C THR A 188 15.61 5.14 -12.73
N GLY A 189 16.36 4.99 -11.61
CA GLY A 189 15.85 4.44 -10.36
C GLY A 189 14.98 5.42 -9.58
N SER A 190 15.18 6.74 -9.74
CA SER A 190 14.41 7.73 -8.99
C SER A 190 12.98 7.88 -9.48
N ALA A 191 12.05 7.98 -8.54
CA ALA A 191 10.64 8.31 -8.79
C ALA A 191 10.36 9.83 -8.81
N THR A 192 11.39 10.64 -8.53
CA THR A 192 11.31 12.13 -8.45
C THR A 192 11.71 12.80 -9.74
#